data_fd66a61c12b90542f6a3b0216044f700
#
_entry.id   fd66a61c12b90542f6a3b0216044f700
#
_cell.length_a   1.000
_cell.length_b   1.000
_cell.length_c   1.000
_cell.angle_alpha   90.00
_cell.angle_beta   90.00
_cell.angle_gamma   90.00
#
_symmetry.space_group_name_H-M   'P 1'
#
loop_
_entity.id
_entity.type
_entity.pdbx_description
1 polymer ?
#
loop_
_entity_poly.entity_id
_entity_poly.type
_entity_poly.pdbx_seq_one_letter_code
_entity_poly.pdbx_strand_id
1 'polypeptide(L)'
;PAGTYELHDGQPGGYSWRDVIDTVAHLRQGKSVVAIRIPLVVAKMFAAINLMGARALGYAPMLSPGKIRELRHTNWVCDNTALNNATGWTPRILLAEGLQRSLRWNGASHNYNCT
;
A
#
# COMPACT_ATOMS: atom_id res chain seq x y z
N PRO A 1 -3.09 -12.85 -23.94
CA PRO A 1 -3.94 -13.75 -23.15
C PRO A 1 -4.84 -12.94 -22.21
N ALA A 2 -6.16 -13.10 -22.40
CA ALA A 2 -7.13 -12.47 -21.49
C ALA A 2 -7.20 -13.30 -20.21
N GLY A 3 -7.05 -12.64 -19.04
CA GLY A 3 -7.10 -13.30 -17.74
C GLY A 3 -6.96 -12.29 -16.60
N THR A 4 -7.28 -12.73 -15.39
CA THR A 4 -7.00 -11.98 -14.18
C THR A 4 -5.71 -12.51 -13.58
N TYR A 5 -4.75 -11.65 -13.36
CA TYR A 5 -3.45 -11.99 -12.81
C TYR A 5 -3.19 -11.21 -11.52
N GLU A 6 -2.61 -11.88 -10.55
CA GLU A 6 -2.08 -11.25 -9.36
C GLU A 6 -0.66 -10.75 -9.65
N LEU A 7 -0.27 -9.64 -9.02
CA LEU A 7 1.08 -9.11 -9.19
C LEU A 7 1.58 -8.45 -7.91
N HIS A 8 2.88 -8.57 -7.69
CA HIS A 8 3.62 -7.89 -6.63
C HIS A 8 4.99 -7.41 -7.16
N ASP A 9 5.73 -6.67 -6.35
CA ASP A 9 7.00 -6.05 -6.74
C ASP A 9 8.22 -7.01 -6.80
N GLY A 10 8.01 -8.30 -6.53
CA GLY A 10 9.05 -9.33 -6.61
C GLY A 10 9.82 -9.55 -5.31
N GLN A 11 9.51 -8.83 -4.22
CA GLN A 11 10.16 -9.06 -2.93
C GLN A 11 9.80 -10.45 -2.38
N PRO A 12 10.76 -11.36 -2.18
CA PRO A 12 10.49 -12.68 -1.61
C PRO A 12 9.88 -12.56 -0.20
N GLY A 13 8.73 -13.21 0.02
CA GLY A 13 8.02 -13.18 1.30
C GLY A 13 7.25 -11.88 1.58
N GLY A 14 7.26 -10.90 0.67
CA GLY A 14 6.58 -9.63 0.86
C GLY A 14 7.25 -8.71 1.89
N TYR A 15 6.49 -7.73 2.40
CA TYR A 15 6.96 -6.77 3.40
C TYR A 15 6.14 -6.84 4.67
N SER A 16 6.80 -6.84 5.82
CA SER A 16 6.14 -6.58 7.09
C SER A 16 5.85 -5.07 7.26
N TRP A 17 4.92 -4.73 8.14
CA TRP A 17 4.71 -3.32 8.51
C TRP A 17 5.97 -2.64 9.06
N ARG A 18 6.84 -3.41 9.69
CA ARG A 18 8.13 -2.92 10.18
C ARG A 18 9.03 -2.53 9.02
N ASP A 19 9.14 -3.38 8.00
CA ASP A 19 9.97 -3.09 6.82
C ASP A 19 9.48 -1.83 6.11
N VAL A 20 8.16 -1.64 6.01
CA VAL A 20 7.57 -0.43 5.43
C VAL A 20 7.93 0.80 6.25
N ILE A 21 7.80 0.75 7.59
CA ILE A 21 8.11 1.87 8.49
C ILE A 21 9.61 2.22 8.41
N ASP A 22 10.48 1.22 8.46
CA ASP A 22 11.93 1.40 8.39
C ASP A 22 12.35 1.99 7.04
N THR A 23 11.74 1.52 5.94
CA THR A 23 11.94 2.08 4.60
C THR A 23 11.54 3.56 4.54
N VAL A 24 10.37 3.90 5.07
CA VAL A 24 9.88 5.28 5.13
C VAL A 24 10.79 6.16 5.98
N ALA A 25 11.23 5.68 7.13
CA ALA A 25 12.15 6.41 8.02
C ALA A 25 13.48 6.69 7.32
N HIS A 26 14.01 5.70 6.60
CA HIS A 26 15.25 5.85 5.83
C HIS A 26 15.10 6.89 4.71
N LEU A 27 14.02 6.82 3.93
CA LEU A 27 13.76 7.76 2.84
C LEU A 27 13.51 9.20 3.32
N ARG A 28 13.05 9.39 4.55
CA ARG A 28 12.87 10.71 5.17
C ARG A 28 14.14 11.29 5.80
N GLN A 29 15.31 10.75 5.49
CA GLN A 29 16.63 11.24 5.95
C GLN A 29 16.70 11.35 7.50
N GLY A 30 16.27 10.31 8.20
CA GLY A 30 16.33 10.24 9.66
C GLY A 30 15.27 11.08 10.41
N LYS A 31 14.30 11.67 9.71
CA LYS A 31 13.14 12.25 10.40
C LYS A 31 12.37 11.15 11.09
N SER A 32 12.13 11.31 12.37
CA SER A 32 11.43 10.31 13.20
C SER A 32 10.08 9.93 12.57
N VAL A 33 9.89 8.64 12.35
CA VAL A 33 8.61 8.06 11.95
C VAL A 33 8.03 7.37 13.18
N VAL A 34 6.92 7.88 13.68
CA VAL A 34 6.24 7.32 14.84
C VAL A 34 5.17 6.35 14.37
N ALA A 35 5.34 5.07 14.69
CA ALA A 35 4.31 4.05 14.47
C ALA A 35 3.29 4.10 15.62
N ILE A 36 2.09 4.58 15.34
CA ILE A 36 0.99 4.61 16.32
C ILE A 36 0.15 3.35 16.15
N ARG A 37 0.12 2.52 17.18
CA ARG A 37 -0.76 1.35 17.24
C ARG A 37 -2.16 1.79 17.68
N ILE A 38 -3.10 1.76 16.75
CA ILE A 38 -4.50 2.08 17.04
C ILE A 38 -5.22 0.79 17.47
N PRO A 39 -5.81 0.76 18.68
CA PRO A 39 -6.63 -0.38 19.11
C PRO A 39 -7.77 -0.62 18.15
N LEU A 40 -8.05 -1.90 17.86
CA LEU A 40 -9.06 -2.30 16.88
C LEU A 40 -10.46 -1.73 17.21
N VAL A 41 -10.82 -1.64 18.48
CA VAL A 41 -12.10 -1.08 18.92
C VAL A 41 -12.23 0.37 18.49
N VAL A 42 -11.16 1.15 18.68
CA VAL A 42 -11.10 2.57 18.29
C VAL A 42 -11.21 2.70 16.76
N ALA A 43 -10.46 1.89 16.02
CA ALA A 43 -10.53 1.90 14.54
C ALA A 43 -11.92 1.53 14.02
N LYS A 44 -12.58 0.53 14.61
CA LYS A 44 -13.96 0.15 14.26
C LYS A 44 -14.98 1.25 14.58
N MET A 45 -14.81 1.94 15.70
CA MET A 45 -15.69 3.04 16.10
C MET A 45 -15.58 4.19 15.10
N PHE A 46 -14.36 4.61 14.74
CA PHE A 46 -14.16 5.62 13.69
C PHE A 46 -14.71 5.20 12.33
N ALA A 47 -14.54 3.93 11.94
CA ALA A 47 -15.09 3.41 10.70
C ALA A 47 -16.62 3.43 10.69
N ALA A 48 -17.27 3.12 11.81
CA ALA A 48 -18.72 3.16 11.94
C ALA A 48 -19.26 4.59 11.87
N ILE A 49 -18.63 5.53 12.59
CA ILE A 49 -18.99 6.96 12.55
C ILE A 49 -18.81 7.51 11.13
N ASN A 50 -17.71 7.21 10.47
CA ASN A 50 -17.44 7.65 9.11
C ASN A 50 -18.47 7.06 8.12
N LEU A 51 -18.87 5.81 8.30
CA LEU A 51 -19.91 5.17 7.46
C LEU A 51 -21.28 5.81 7.66
N MET A 52 -21.63 6.15 8.91
CA MET A 52 -22.89 6.85 9.21
C MET A 52 -22.90 8.26 8.58
N GLY A 53 -21.80 9.00 8.74
CA GLY A 53 -21.64 10.30 8.08
C GLY A 53 -21.70 10.22 6.56
N ALA A 54 -21.07 9.21 5.98
CA ALA A 54 -21.10 8.98 4.53
C ALA A 54 -22.51 8.72 4.01
N ARG A 55 -23.32 7.94 4.75
CA ARG A 55 -24.73 7.69 4.40
C ARG A 55 -25.59 8.94 4.50
N ALA A 56 -25.34 9.80 5.49
CA ALA A 56 -26.08 11.03 5.68
C ALA A 56 -25.71 12.12 4.66
N LEU A 57 -24.45 12.20 4.28
CA LEU A 57 -23.88 13.26 3.43
C LEU A 57 -23.64 12.83 1.98
N GLY A 58 -23.84 11.55 1.64
CA GLY A 58 -23.74 11.01 0.27
C GLY A 58 -22.32 10.91 -0.28
N TYR A 59 -21.27 10.80 0.58
CA TYR A 59 -19.90 10.60 0.12
C TYR A 59 -19.43 9.15 0.27
N ALA A 60 -18.37 8.77 -0.48
CA ALA A 60 -17.75 7.45 -0.36
C ALA A 60 -16.77 7.41 0.81
N PRO A 61 -16.99 6.60 1.88
CA PRO A 61 -16.11 6.57 3.03
C PRO A 61 -14.82 5.82 2.71
N MET A 62 -13.66 6.46 2.90
CA MET A 62 -12.35 5.81 2.75
C MET A 62 -12.12 4.75 3.84
N LEU A 63 -12.57 5.01 5.06
CA LEU A 63 -12.50 4.07 6.17
C LEU A 63 -13.89 3.49 6.45
N SER A 64 -14.05 2.21 6.20
CA SER A 64 -15.28 1.44 6.45
C SER A 64 -14.96 0.19 7.28
N PRO A 65 -15.97 -0.45 7.91
CA PRO A 65 -15.75 -1.72 8.61
C PRO A 65 -15.18 -2.83 7.71
N GLY A 66 -15.53 -2.82 6.42
CA GLY A 66 -14.96 -3.72 5.42
C GLY A 66 -13.45 -3.47 5.23
N LYS A 67 -13.04 -2.20 5.15
CA LYS A 67 -11.63 -1.81 5.02
C LYS A 67 -10.82 -2.19 6.26
N ILE A 68 -11.38 -2.08 7.46
CA ILE A 68 -10.74 -2.56 8.68
C ILE A 68 -10.49 -4.08 8.64
N ARG A 69 -11.44 -4.86 8.11
CA ARG A 69 -11.29 -6.31 7.95
C ARG A 69 -10.18 -6.64 6.94
N GLU A 70 -10.13 -5.93 5.84
CA GLU A 70 -9.10 -6.05 4.81
C GLU A 70 -7.69 -5.76 5.40
N LEU A 71 -7.53 -4.65 6.13
CA LEU A 71 -6.26 -4.27 6.78
C LEU A 71 -5.78 -5.28 7.84
N ARG A 72 -6.66 -6.11 8.37
CA ARG A 72 -6.33 -7.16 9.31
C ARG A 72 -5.88 -8.47 8.66
N HIS A 73 -6.00 -8.59 7.37
CA HIS A 73 -5.53 -9.78 6.68
C HIS A 73 -4.01 -9.91 6.85
N THR A 74 -3.55 -11.09 7.26
CA THR A 74 -2.15 -11.30 7.67
C THR A 74 -1.21 -11.54 6.51
N ASN A 75 -1.72 -12.01 5.36
CA ASN A 75 -0.91 -12.34 4.20
C ASN A 75 -1.45 -11.67 2.93
N TRP A 76 -0.83 -10.56 2.56
CA TRP A 76 -1.01 -9.89 1.27
C TRP A 76 0.16 -10.23 0.33
N VAL A 77 0.37 -11.52 0.12
CA VAL A 77 1.42 -12.01 -0.78
C VAL A 77 0.77 -12.65 -1.99
N CYS A 78 1.17 -12.20 -3.17
CA CYS A 78 0.72 -12.72 -4.46
C CYS A 78 1.84 -13.51 -5.14
N ASP A 79 1.54 -14.21 -6.22
CA ASP A 79 2.52 -14.90 -7.04
C ASP A 79 2.51 -14.37 -8.48
N ASN A 80 3.66 -13.87 -8.93
CA ASN A 80 3.84 -13.36 -10.29
C ASN A 80 4.01 -14.44 -11.36
N THR A 81 4.10 -15.71 -10.99
CA THR A 81 4.45 -16.81 -11.90
C THR A 81 3.49 -16.89 -13.09
N ALA A 82 2.19 -16.80 -12.82
CA ALA A 82 1.17 -16.88 -13.88
C ALA A 82 1.28 -15.71 -14.87
N LEU A 83 1.52 -14.50 -14.38
CA LEU A 83 1.70 -13.31 -15.22
C LEU A 83 3.00 -13.39 -16.00
N ASN A 84 4.09 -13.79 -15.37
CA ASN A 84 5.40 -13.95 -16.02
C ASN A 84 5.32 -14.97 -17.16
N ASN A 85 4.74 -16.14 -16.90
CA ASN A 85 4.57 -17.19 -17.93
C ASN A 85 3.70 -16.74 -19.10
N ALA A 86 2.67 -15.93 -18.83
CA ALA A 86 1.75 -15.47 -19.87
C ALA A 86 2.30 -14.33 -20.73
N THR A 87 3.16 -13.47 -20.17
CA THR A 87 3.55 -12.19 -20.79
C THR A 87 5.06 -11.93 -20.83
N GLY A 88 5.87 -12.70 -20.11
CA GLY A 88 7.30 -12.43 -19.89
C GLY A 88 7.57 -11.23 -18.96
N TRP A 89 6.52 -10.65 -18.37
CA TRP A 89 6.68 -9.49 -17.49
C TRP A 89 7.33 -9.86 -16.14
N THR A 90 8.27 -9.03 -15.71
CA THR A 90 8.91 -9.13 -14.39
C THR A 90 8.89 -7.79 -13.67
N PRO A 91 8.74 -7.78 -12.33
CA PRO A 91 8.80 -6.55 -11.55
C PRO A 91 10.23 -5.97 -11.56
N ARG A 92 10.33 -4.63 -11.61
CA ARG A 92 11.62 -3.92 -11.65
C ARG A 92 11.78 -2.89 -10.54
N ILE A 93 10.70 -2.53 -9.88
CA ILE A 93 10.67 -1.45 -8.88
C ILE A 93 10.24 -2.03 -7.55
N LEU A 94 11.12 -2.01 -6.57
CA LEU A 94 10.84 -2.41 -5.20
C LEU A 94 10.22 -1.26 -4.39
N LEU A 95 9.73 -1.58 -3.18
CA LEU A 95 9.03 -0.65 -2.29
C LEU A 95 9.76 0.69 -2.09
N ALA A 96 11.04 0.66 -1.79
CA ALA A 96 11.82 1.88 -1.51
C ALA A 96 11.83 2.84 -2.71
N GLU A 97 12.12 2.32 -3.89
CA GLU A 97 12.16 3.09 -5.13
C GLU A 97 10.76 3.55 -5.53
N GLY A 98 9.75 2.69 -5.38
CA GLY A 98 8.35 3.03 -5.65
C GLY A 98 7.86 4.17 -4.76
N LEU A 99 8.16 4.13 -3.46
CA LEU A 99 7.82 5.19 -2.52
C LEU A 99 8.56 6.50 -2.85
N GLN A 100 9.85 6.42 -3.15
CA GLN A 100 10.64 7.60 -3.52
C GLN A 100 10.09 8.29 -4.77
N ARG A 101 9.75 7.52 -5.79
CA ARG A 101 9.17 8.05 -7.03
C ARG A 101 7.78 8.64 -6.83
N SER A 102 6.91 7.97 -6.05
CA SER A 102 5.52 8.38 -5.85
C SER A 102 5.37 9.59 -4.94
N LEU A 103 6.17 9.66 -3.87
CA LEU A 103 6.03 10.68 -2.83
C LEU A 103 6.94 11.90 -3.02
N ARG A 104 7.85 11.88 -4.02
CA ARG A 104 8.76 12.99 -4.36
C ARG A 104 9.49 13.59 -3.15
N TRP A 105 9.83 12.75 -2.17
CA TRP A 105 10.39 13.21 -0.90
C TRP A 105 11.74 13.92 -0.99
N ASN A 106 12.46 13.73 -2.09
CA ASN A 106 13.80 14.32 -2.29
C ASN A 106 13.86 15.46 -3.31
N GLY A 107 12.75 16.14 -3.60
CA GLY A 107 12.78 17.31 -4.49
C GLY A 107 13.27 17.08 -5.92
N ALA A 108 13.58 15.84 -6.28
CA ALA A 108 13.99 15.48 -7.63
C ALA A 108 12.75 15.43 -8.52
N SER A 109 12.57 16.47 -9.31
CA SER A 109 11.64 16.47 -10.44
C SER A 109 12.15 15.48 -11.49
N HIS A 110 11.75 14.22 -11.38
CA HIS A 110 11.88 13.32 -12.50
C HIS A 110 10.72 13.59 -13.46
N ASN A 111 11.04 14.21 -14.58
CA ASN A 111 10.18 14.26 -15.76
C ASN A 111 9.89 12.82 -16.17
N TYR A 112 8.66 12.39 -15.97
CA TYR A 112 8.15 11.16 -16.58
C TYR A 112 7.93 11.46 -18.07
N ASN A 113 8.91 11.16 -18.91
CA ASN A 113 8.66 10.95 -20.32
C ASN A 113 8.02 9.56 -20.46
N CYS A 114 6.70 9.52 -20.59
CA CYS A 114 6.01 8.36 -21.12
C CYS A 114 6.26 8.34 -22.64
N THR A 115 7.13 7.47 -23.09
CA THR A 115 7.21 6.99 -24.46
C THR A 115 6.67 5.59 -24.51
#